data_f615962587c504234f460ee9c27c3f62
#
_entry.id   f615962587c504234f460ee9c27c3f62
#
_cell.length_a   1.000
_cell.length_b   1.000
_cell.length_c   1.000
_cell.angle_alpha   90.00
_cell.angle_beta   90.00
_cell.angle_gamma   90.00
#
_symmetry.space_group_name_H-M   'P 1'
#
loop_
_entity.id
_entity.type
_entity.pdbx_description
1 polymer ?
#
loop_
_entity_poly.entity_id
_entity_poly.type
_entity_poly.pdbx_seq_one_letter_code
_entity_poly.pdbx_strand_id
1 'polypeptide(L)'
;QRQMCIRDSGYGLDEISNAVTGKTKACFEPTLDYCVVKFPRWPFDKFVYADNTLGTQMKATGEVMAIDNSFEGALMKAVRGCEIKLDSMIAPHIQKQSDAEIKKGVARTDDQRLFHICEALRRGIMTIEEIHDITTMDVFFLHKFQNIIDMEKELAAADKIDSDLYIRAKKMGFLDKTIEQLSGKDISDVKRLPVYKMVDTCAAEFEAETPYYYSTYDDETEVAP
;
A
#
# COMPACT_ATOMS: atom_id res chain seq x y z
N GLN A 1 15.18 15.38 15.48
CA GLN A 1 16.14 15.95 16.45
C GLN A 1 17.09 14.89 17.01
N ARG A 2 16.59 13.72 17.43
CA ARG A 2 17.41 12.67 18.04
C ARG A 2 18.51 12.12 17.11
N GLN A 3 18.20 11.91 15.83
CA GLN A 3 19.21 11.47 14.83
C GLN A 3 20.31 12.51 14.59
N MET A 4 19.97 13.78 14.60
CA MET A 4 20.97 14.87 14.48
C MET A 4 21.89 14.90 15.69
N CYS A 5 21.34 14.78 16.93
CA CYS A 5 22.14 14.74 18.14
C CYS A 5 23.07 13.52 18.19
N ILE A 6 22.64 12.36 17.73
CA ILE A 6 23.47 11.15 17.65
C ILE A 6 24.63 11.37 16.69
N ARG A 7 24.37 11.91 15.49
CA ARG A 7 25.41 12.19 14.48
C ARG A 7 26.41 13.22 14.97
N ASP A 8 25.94 14.26 15.67
CA ASP A 8 26.79 15.34 16.17
C ASP A 8 27.63 14.92 17.40
N SER A 9 27.26 13.82 18.08
CA SER A 9 28.02 13.30 19.23
C SER A 9 29.37 12.68 18.84
N GLY A 10 29.55 12.31 17.57
CA GLY A 10 30.76 11.65 17.06
C GLY A 10 30.85 10.15 17.38
N TYR A 11 29.85 9.56 18.05
CA TYR A 11 29.78 8.11 18.26
C TYR A 11 29.38 7.36 16.99
N GLY A 12 29.95 6.17 16.78
CA GLY A 12 29.52 5.24 15.74
C GLY A 12 28.16 4.58 16.09
N LEU A 13 27.43 4.17 15.06
CA LEU A 13 26.15 3.47 15.27
C LEU A 13 26.30 2.10 15.96
N ASP A 14 27.49 1.51 15.86
CA ASP A 14 27.91 0.28 16.54
C ASP A 14 28.23 0.48 18.04
N GLU A 15 28.43 1.73 18.48
CA GLU A 15 28.66 2.10 19.87
C GLU A 15 27.36 2.45 20.58
N ILE A 16 26.38 2.99 19.87
CA ILE A 16 25.11 3.49 20.42
C ILE A 16 24.12 2.33 20.62
N SER A 17 23.51 2.27 21.80
CA SER A 17 22.46 1.30 22.08
C SER A 17 21.16 1.66 21.36
N ASN A 18 20.46 0.64 20.82
CA ASN A 18 19.14 0.81 20.25
C ASN A 18 18.13 1.13 21.37
N ALA A 19 17.47 2.29 21.24
CA ALA A 19 16.55 2.77 22.29
C ALA A 19 15.25 1.97 22.38
N VAL A 20 14.90 1.19 21.34
CA VAL A 20 13.67 0.38 21.29
C VAL A 20 13.92 -0.98 21.96
N THR A 21 15.00 -1.65 21.58
CA THR A 21 15.30 -3.00 22.09
C THR A 21 16.10 -2.98 23.39
N GLY A 22 16.93 -1.96 23.62
CA GLY A 22 17.89 -1.90 24.72
C GLY A 22 18.98 -2.99 24.69
N LYS A 23 18.85 -3.98 23.81
CA LYS A 23 19.70 -5.18 23.72
C LYS A 23 20.61 -5.17 22.50
N THR A 24 20.25 -4.42 21.45
CA THR A 24 20.99 -4.29 20.22
C THR A 24 21.68 -2.95 20.09
N LYS A 25 22.50 -2.78 19.05
CA LYS A 25 23.12 -1.50 18.69
C LYS A 25 22.27 -0.78 17.64
N ALA A 26 22.49 0.53 17.49
CA ALA A 26 21.75 1.36 16.53
C ALA A 26 22.05 0.98 15.06
N CYS A 27 23.14 0.28 14.77
CA CYS A 27 23.48 -0.27 13.46
C CYS A 27 22.78 -1.59 13.13
N PHE A 28 22.07 -2.20 14.10
CA PHE A 28 21.34 -3.45 13.85
C PHE A 28 20.19 -3.21 12.89
N GLU A 29 20.14 -3.97 11.80
CA GLU A 29 19.12 -3.92 10.76
C GLU A 29 18.39 -5.27 10.71
N PRO A 30 17.21 -5.38 11.34
CA PRO A 30 16.45 -6.63 11.37
C PRO A 30 15.85 -6.93 9.98
N THR A 31 15.70 -8.21 9.66
CA THR A 31 14.94 -8.66 8.49
C THR A 31 13.45 -8.73 8.86
N LEU A 32 12.69 -7.72 8.45
CA LEU A 32 11.27 -7.61 8.76
C LEU A 32 10.42 -8.48 7.83
N ASP A 33 9.36 -9.08 8.36
CA ASP A 33 8.39 -9.90 7.64
C ASP A 33 7.08 -9.17 7.28
N TYR A 34 7.04 -7.86 7.52
CA TYR A 34 5.91 -6.99 7.20
C TYR A 34 6.33 -5.79 6.37
N CYS A 35 5.36 -5.19 5.69
CA CYS A 35 5.52 -3.97 4.90
C CYS A 35 4.67 -2.85 5.48
N VAL A 36 5.26 -1.67 5.64
CA VAL A 36 4.56 -0.45 6.06
C VAL A 36 4.44 0.50 4.89
N VAL A 37 3.22 0.87 4.53
CA VAL A 37 2.94 1.91 3.55
C VAL A 37 2.39 3.14 4.25
N LYS A 38 3.06 4.27 4.06
CA LYS A 38 2.61 5.58 4.50
C LYS A 38 2.06 6.33 3.30
N PHE A 39 0.77 6.65 3.32
CA PHE A 39 0.05 7.24 2.21
C PHE A 39 -0.46 8.64 2.58
N PRO A 40 -0.14 9.69 1.79
CA PRO A 40 -0.58 11.05 2.09
C PRO A 40 -2.05 11.26 1.69
N ARG A 41 -2.75 12.07 2.45
CA ARG A 41 -4.12 12.51 2.20
C ARG A 41 -4.15 14.03 2.08
N TRP A 42 -4.32 14.56 0.87
CA TRP A 42 -4.50 15.99 0.66
C TRP A 42 -5.98 16.35 0.72
N PRO A 43 -6.37 17.38 1.49
CA PRO A 43 -7.76 17.75 1.67
C PRO A 43 -8.30 18.67 0.55
N PHE A 44 -7.93 18.40 -0.71
CA PHE A 44 -8.38 19.21 -1.86
C PHE A 44 -9.89 19.13 -2.09
N ASP A 45 -10.54 18.09 -1.62
CA ASP A 45 -11.99 17.96 -1.59
C ASP A 45 -12.68 19.00 -0.69
N LYS A 46 -11.98 19.53 0.32
CA LYS A 46 -12.47 20.58 1.24
C LYS A 46 -12.11 21.99 0.76
N PHE A 47 -11.10 22.13 -0.08
CA PHE A 47 -10.57 23.42 -0.54
C PHE A 47 -10.72 23.53 -2.06
N VAL A 48 -11.93 23.82 -2.51
CA VAL A 48 -12.33 23.79 -3.94
C VAL A 48 -11.49 24.74 -4.84
N TYR A 49 -10.96 25.82 -4.26
CA TYR A 49 -10.13 26.79 -5.00
C TYR A 49 -8.63 26.56 -4.85
N ALA A 50 -8.22 25.52 -4.14
CA ALA A 50 -6.80 25.21 -4.00
C ALA A 50 -6.26 24.58 -5.28
N ASP A 51 -5.05 25.01 -5.69
CA ASP A 51 -4.30 24.29 -6.73
C ASP A 51 -3.87 22.91 -6.18
N ASN A 52 -4.29 21.85 -6.84
CA ASN A 52 -3.96 20.47 -6.48
C ASN A 52 -2.64 19.97 -7.08
N THR A 53 -1.95 20.79 -7.86
CA THR A 53 -0.61 20.45 -8.38
C THR A 53 0.40 20.41 -7.24
N LEU A 54 1.11 19.29 -7.13
CA LEU A 54 2.14 19.08 -6.12
C LEU A 54 3.50 19.53 -6.67
N GLY A 55 4.28 20.19 -5.84
CA GLY A 55 5.60 20.72 -6.18
C GLY A 55 6.44 20.92 -4.93
N THR A 56 7.39 21.87 -4.97
CA THR A 56 8.28 22.18 -3.85
C THR A 56 7.60 22.99 -2.74
N GLN A 57 6.45 23.59 -3.01
CA GLN A 57 5.67 24.31 -2.00
C GLN A 57 4.99 23.31 -1.05
N MET A 58 5.17 23.54 0.25
CA MET A 58 4.49 22.73 1.27
C MET A 58 2.97 22.96 1.23
N LYS A 59 2.21 21.86 1.23
CA LYS A 59 0.73 21.88 1.32
C LYS A 59 0.30 21.09 2.55
N ALA A 60 -0.84 21.47 3.14
CA ALA A 60 -1.41 20.75 4.27
C ALA A 60 -1.79 19.31 3.85
N THR A 61 -1.36 18.33 4.63
CA THR A 61 -1.66 16.92 4.40
C THR A 61 -2.08 16.23 5.69
N GLY A 62 -2.99 15.25 5.56
CA GLY A 62 -3.09 14.13 6.47
C GLY A 62 -2.22 12.97 5.97
N GLU A 63 -2.10 11.95 6.76
CA GLU A 63 -1.39 10.73 6.37
C GLU A 63 -2.05 9.50 6.98
N VAL A 64 -1.94 8.39 6.28
CA VAL A 64 -2.38 7.07 6.72
C VAL A 64 -1.18 6.15 6.72
N MET A 65 -1.03 5.36 7.77
CA MET A 65 -0.07 4.27 7.84
C MET A 65 -0.82 2.94 7.82
N ALA A 66 -0.44 2.06 6.93
CA ALA A 66 -1.01 0.72 6.85
C ALA A 66 0.09 -0.34 6.84
N ILE A 67 -0.20 -1.48 7.44
CA ILE A 67 0.75 -2.58 7.60
C ILE A 67 0.12 -3.86 7.05
N ASP A 68 0.90 -4.61 6.28
CA ASP A 68 0.55 -5.93 5.78
C ASP A 68 1.83 -6.73 5.45
N ASN A 69 1.70 -8.01 5.07
CA ASN A 69 2.82 -8.87 4.65
C ASN A 69 3.35 -8.49 3.26
N SER A 70 2.58 -7.77 2.46
CA SER A 70 2.94 -7.35 1.11
C SER A 70 2.73 -5.86 0.90
N PHE A 71 3.47 -5.28 -0.06
CA PHE A 71 3.27 -3.89 -0.45
C PHE A 71 1.87 -3.66 -1.01
N GLU A 72 1.38 -4.57 -1.86
CA GLU A 72 0.05 -4.50 -2.46
C GLU A 72 -1.05 -4.47 -1.39
N GLY A 73 -0.98 -5.38 -0.40
CA GLY A 73 -1.91 -5.43 0.72
C GLY A 73 -1.87 -4.17 1.58
N ALA A 74 -0.67 -3.70 1.93
CA ALA A 74 -0.50 -2.48 2.70
C ALA A 74 -1.00 -1.23 1.94
N LEU A 75 -0.72 -1.13 0.63
CA LEU A 75 -1.22 -0.04 -0.21
C LEU A 75 -2.75 -0.01 -0.27
N MET A 76 -3.37 -1.16 -0.52
CA MET A 76 -4.83 -1.27 -0.58
C MET A 76 -5.50 -0.90 0.75
N LYS A 77 -4.90 -1.27 1.88
CA LYS A 77 -5.34 -0.82 3.21
C LYS A 77 -5.18 0.70 3.39
N ALA A 78 -4.04 1.26 2.97
CA ALA A 78 -3.77 2.69 3.07
C ALA A 78 -4.79 3.51 2.28
N VAL A 79 -5.10 3.11 1.04
CA VAL A 79 -6.11 3.77 0.19
C VAL A 79 -7.48 3.80 0.88
N ARG A 80 -7.91 2.68 1.48
CA ARG A 80 -9.17 2.63 2.25
C ARG A 80 -9.13 3.55 3.48
N GLY A 81 -8.00 3.57 4.18
CA GLY A 81 -7.80 4.41 5.36
C GLY A 81 -7.79 5.91 5.06
N CYS A 82 -7.55 6.32 3.80
CA CYS A 82 -7.56 7.72 3.39
C CYS A 82 -8.95 8.37 3.39
N GLU A 83 -10.03 7.61 3.60
CA GLU A 83 -11.42 8.12 3.62
C GLU A 83 -11.82 8.85 2.33
N ILE A 84 -11.25 8.46 1.19
CA ILE A 84 -11.55 8.99 -0.14
C ILE A 84 -12.69 8.23 -0.84
N LYS A 85 -13.39 7.37 -0.10
CA LYS A 85 -14.49 6.52 -0.58
C LYS A 85 -14.09 5.54 -1.70
N LEU A 86 -12.84 5.09 -1.68
CA LEU A 86 -12.32 4.04 -2.56
C LEU A 86 -11.98 2.80 -1.75
N ASP A 87 -12.35 1.65 -2.27
CA ASP A 87 -12.05 0.34 -1.67
C ASP A 87 -10.80 -0.32 -2.27
N SER A 88 -10.36 0.18 -3.42
CA SER A 88 -9.24 -0.34 -4.21
C SER A 88 -8.60 0.77 -5.04
N MET A 89 -7.69 0.38 -5.93
CA MET A 89 -7.08 1.29 -6.92
C MET A 89 -8.01 1.63 -8.10
N ILE A 90 -9.29 1.25 -8.02
CA ILE A 90 -10.31 1.58 -9.01
C ILE A 90 -10.99 2.89 -8.61
N ALA A 91 -10.81 3.93 -9.40
CA ALA A 91 -11.43 5.24 -9.21
C ALA A 91 -12.50 5.49 -10.29
N PRO A 92 -13.81 5.39 -9.95
CA PRO A 92 -14.89 5.44 -10.94
C PRO A 92 -14.95 6.74 -11.76
N HIS A 93 -14.48 7.85 -11.20
CA HIS A 93 -14.42 9.13 -11.91
C HIS A 93 -13.29 9.16 -12.95
N ILE A 94 -12.18 8.44 -12.72
CA ILE A 94 -11.08 8.29 -13.68
C ILE A 94 -11.45 7.28 -14.75
N GLN A 95 -12.16 6.21 -14.40
CA GLN A 95 -12.64 5.23 -15.40
C GLN A 95 -13.54 5.83 -16.48
N LYS A 96 -14.18 6.97 -16.23
CA LYS A 96 -15.03 7.66 -17.20
C LYS A 96 -14.25 8.58 -18.15
N GLN A 97 -12.96 8.79 -17.89
CA GLN A 97 -12.11 9.65 -18.70
C GLN A 97 -11.67 8.95 -19.99
N SER A 98 -11.36 9.74 -21.00
CA SER A 98 -10.74 9.27 -22.24
C SER A 98 -9.28 8.86 -22.00
N ASP A 99 -8.73 8.05 -22.90
CA ASP A 99 -7.33 7.64 -22.83
C ASP A 99 -6.36 8.83 -22.86
N ALA A 100 -6.70 9.88 -23.61
CA ALA A 100 -5.90 11.10 -23.67
C ALA A 100 -5.88 11.85 -22.32
N GLU A 101 -7.01 11.90 -21.62
CA GLU A 101 -7.11 12.51 -20.28
C GLU A 101 -6.35 11.69 -19.25
N ILE A 102 -6.41 10.35 -19.32
CA ILE A 102 -5.65 9.46 -18.43
C ILE A 102 -4.14 9.66 -18.63
N LYS A 103 -3.64 9.66 -19.87
CA LYS A 103 -2.23 9.93 -20.17
C LYS A 103 -1.78 11.30 -19.64
N LYS A 104 -2.62 12.31 -19.77
CA LYS A 104 -2.36 13.65 -19.21
C LYS A 104 -2.34 13.61 -17.68
N GLY A 105 -3.21 12.83 -17.03
CA GLY A 105 -3.25 12.63 -15.58
C GLY A 105 -2.00 11.92 -15.06
N VAL A 106 -1.45 10.93 -15.79
CA VAL A 106 -0.17 10.28 -15.46
C VAL A 106 0.98 11.28 -15.46
N ALA A 107 1.03 12.19 -16.44
CA ALA A 107 2.08 13.21 -16.54
C ALA A 107 1.95 14.31 -15.46
N ARG A 108 0.75 14.54 -14.93
CA ARG A 108 0.48 15.57 -13.94
C ARG A 108 0.89 15.10 -12.54
N THR A 109 1.56 15.96 -11.77
CA THR A 109 1.93 15.67 -10.38
C THR A 109 0.84 16.20 -9.44
N ASP A 110 -0.14 15.36 -9.09
CA ASP A 110 -1.22 15.67 -8.17
C ASP A 110 -1.61 14.45 -7.33
N ASP A 111 -2.61 14.62 -6.46
CA ASP A 111 -3.13 13.57 -5.57
C ASP A 111 -3.85 12.42 -6.30
N GLN A 112 -4.22 12.60 -7.58
CA GLN A 112 -4.91 11.60 -8.40
C GLN A 112 -3.97 10.79 -9.30
N ARG A 113 -2.72 11.20 -9.40
CA ARG A 113 -1.73 10.60 -10.32
C ARG A 113 -1.65 9.07 -10.20
N LEU A 114 -1.66 8.55 -8.97
CA LEU A 114 -1.54 7.12 -8.71
C LEU A 114 -2.71 6.34 -9.33
N PHE A 115 -3.92 6.87 -9.24
CA PHE A 115 -5.11 6.26 -9.83
C PHE A 115 -5.12 6.34 -11.36
N HIS A 116 -4.57 7.42 -11.94
CA HIS A 116 -4.37 7.52 -13.39
C HIS A 116 -3.36 6.49 -13.90
N ILE A 117 -2.26 6.26 -13.15
CA ILE A 117 -1.27 5.23 -13.47
C ILE A 117 -1.93 3.85 -13.46
N CYS A 118 -2.69 3.51 -12.42
CA CYS A 118 -3.38 2.23 -12.35
C CYS A 118 -4.39 2.05 -13.49
N GLU A 119 -5.12 3.11 -13.87
CA GLU A 119 -6.07 3.04 -14.98
C GLU A 119 -5.37 2.92 -16.32
N ALA A 120 -4.24 3.59 -16.53
CA ALA A 120 -3.44 3.47 -17.76
C ALA A 120 -2.92 2.04 -17.97
N LEU A 121 -2.43 1.40 -16.88
CA LEU A 121 -2.00 0.00 -16.89
C LEU A 121 -3.18 -0.96 -17.09
N ARG A 122 -4.32 -0.70 -16.47
CA ARG A 122 -5.54 -1.53 -16.60
C ARG A 122 -6.04 -1.57 -18.03
N ARG A 123 -6.03 -0.43 -18.73
CA ARG A 123 -6.41 -0.33 -20.14
C ARG A 123 -5.29 -0.76 -21.10
N GLY A 124 -4.06 -0.91 -20.62
CA GLY A 124 -2.91 -1.20 -21.48
C GLY A 124 -2.57 -0.09 -22.46
N ILE A 125 -2.91 1.18 -22.14
CA ILE A 125 -2.64 2.35 -22.98
C ILE A 125 -1.25 2.95 -22.78
N MET A 126 -0.56 2.52 -21.71
CA MET A 126 0.84 2.87 -21.44
C MET A 126 1.56 1.65 -20.85
N THR A 127 2.84 1.51 -21.16
CA THR A 127 3.72 0.51 -20.55
C THR A 127 4.35 1.01 -19.26
N ILE A 128 4.94 0.10 -18.48
CA ILE A 128 5.68 0.45 -17.25
C ILE A 128 6.84 1.40 -17.57
N GLU A 129 7.55 1.14 -18.67
CA GLU A 129 8.69 1.94 -19.11
C GLU A 129 8.24 3.35 -19.50
N GLU A 130 7.15 3.50 -20.27
CA GLU A 130 6.59 4.80 -20.63
C GLU A 130 6.16 5.60 -19.40
N ILE A 131 5.55 4.94 -18.41
CA ILE A 131 5.15 5.58 -17.14
C ILE A 131 6.40 5.99 -16.34
N HIS A 132 7.41 5.12 -16.26
CA HIS A 132 8.68 5.43 -15.61
C HIS A 132 9.34 6.66 -16.23
N ASP A 133 9.46 6.70 -17.55
CA ASP A 133 10.10 7.81 -18.28
C ASP A 133 9.41 9.17 -18.02
N ILE A 134 8.07 9.16 -17.91
CA ILE A 134 7.30 10.38 -17.65
C ILE A 134 7.35 10.79 -16.19
N THR A 135 7.28 9.81 -15.27
CA THR A 135 7.05 10.07 -13.84
C THR A 135 8.32 10.03 -13.00
N THR A 136 9.38 9.40 -13.50
CA THR A 136 10.59 9.00 -12.77
C THR A 136 10.29 8.10 -11.54
N MET A 137 9.09 7.51 -11.48
CA MET A 137 8.72 6.56 -10.44
C MET A 137 9.48 5.26 -10.66
N ASP A 138 10.06 4.70 -9.59
CA ASP A 138 10.81 3.44 -9.68
C ASP A 138 9.92 2.32 -10.22
N VAL A 139 10.46 1.54 -11.17
CA VAL A 139 9.76 0.44 -11.84
C VAL A 139 9.28 -0.63 -10.86
N PHE A 140 9.94 -0.79 -9.70
CA PHE A 140 9.49 -1.69 -8.64
C PHE A 140 8.04 -1.38 -8.23
N PHE A 141 7.71 -0.10 -7.96
CA PHE A 141 6.35 0.28 -7.57
C PHE A 141 5.35 0.09 -8.72
N LEU A 142 5.78 0.38 -9.95
CA LEU A 142 4.92 0.19 -11.13
C LEU A 142 4.58 -1.28 -11.36
N HIS A 143 5.53 -2.19 -11.14
CA HIS A 143 5.25 -3.64 -11.14
C HIS A 143 4.30 -4.05 -10.01
N LYS A 144 4.39 -3.43 -8.84
CA LYS A 144 3.45 -3.69 -7.74
C LYS A 144 2.02 -3.26 -8.08
N PHE A 145 1.86 -2.14 -8.79
CA PHE A 145 0.55 -1.73 -9.30
C PHE A 145 0.05 -2.69 -10.39
N GLN A 146 0.95 -3.14 -11.27
CA GLN A 146 0.60 -4.13 -12.27
C GLN A 146 0.10 -5.44 -11.65
N ASN A 147 0.73 -5.92 -10.57
CA ASN A 147 0.28 -7.12 -9.84
C ASN A 147 -1.16 -6.99 -9.35
N ILE A 148 -1.54 -5.81 -8.82
CA ILE A 148 -2.92 -5.54 -8.38
C ILE A 148 -3.88 -5.63 -9.56
N ILE A 149 -3.51 -5.03 -10.71
CA ILE A 149 -4.33 -5.02 -11.92
C ILE A 149 -4.45 -6.42 -12.53
N ASP A 150 -3.40 -7.20 -12.50
CA ASP A 150 -3.42 -8.57 -13.01
C ASP A 150 -4.34 -9.47 -12.15
N MET A 151 -4.34 -9.26 -10.83
CA MET A 151 -5.30 -9.89 -9.92
C MET A 151 -6.74 -9.44 -10.22
N GLU A 152 -6.99 -8.16 -10.50
CA GLU A 152 -8.32 -7.68 -10.94
C GLU A 152 -8.80 -8.41 -12.21
N LYS A 153 -7.90 -8.58 -13.18
CA LYS A 153 -8.20 -9.29 -14.43
C LYS A 153 -8.43 -10.79 -14.20
N GLU A 154 -7.62 -11.41 -13.35
CA GLU A 154 -7.79 -12.83 -12.99
C GLU A 154 -9.14 -13.07 -12.31
N LEU A 155 -9.52 -12.22 -11.35
CA LEU A 155 -10.83 -12.29 -10.70
C LEU A 155 -11.99 -12.10 -11.69
N ALA A 156 -11.87 -11.14 -12.61
CA ALA A 156 -12.90 -10.87 -13.61
C ALA A 156 -13.05 -11.99 -14.65
N ALA A 157 -11.98 -12.71 -14.96
CA ALA A 157 -11.97 -13.82 -15.92
C ALA A 157 -12.32 -15.17 -15.30
N ALA A 158 -12.40 -15.28 -13.98
CA ALA A 158 -12.61 -16.55 -13.28
C ALA A 158 -14.03 -17.08 -13.45
N ASP A 159 -14.16 -18.31 -13.86
CA ASP A 159 -15.47 -18.99 -13.91
C ASP A 159 -16.02 -19.27 -12.50
N LYS A 160 -15.13 -19.53 -11.55
CA LYS A 160 -15.40 -19.74 -10.13
C LYS A 160 -14.24 -19.19 -9.30
N ILE A 161 -14.56 -18.64 -8.13
CA ILE A 161 -13.55 -18.28 -7.13
C ILE A 161 -13.34 -19.50 -6.22
N ASP A 162 -12.18 -20.11 -6.35
CA ASP A 162 -11.76 -21.18 -5.45
C ASP A 162 -11.01 -20.62 -4.22
N SER A 163 -10.65 -21.49 -3.29
CA SER A 163 -9.99 -21.11 -2.05
C SER A 163 -8.61 -20.49 -2.29
N ASP A 164 -7.87 -20.94 -3.31
CA ASP A 164 -6.54 -20.42 -3.62
C ASP A 164 -6.61 -19.00 -4.18
N LEU A 165 -7.44 -18.80 -5.20
CA LEU A 165 -7.64 -17.47 -5.80
C LEU A 165 -8.19 -16.46 -4.78
N TYR A 166 -9.14 -16.92 -3.92
CA TYR A 166 -9.66 -16.08 -2.84
C TYR A 166 -8.55 -15.64 -1.89
N ILE A 167 -7.73 -16.57 -1.38
CA ILE A 167 -6.65 -16.24 -0.43
C ILE A 167 -5.59 -15.36 -1.08
N ARG A 168 -5.20 -15.60 -2.33
CA ARG A 168 -4.27 -14.73 -3.06
C ARG A 168 -4.81 -13.30 -3.18
N ALA A 169 -6.08 -13.14 -3.54
CA ALA A 169 -6.72 -11.83 -3.60
C ALA A 169 -6.78 -11.16 -2.22
N LYS A 170 -7.10 -11.92 -1.16
CA LYS A 170 -7.12 -11.39 0.22
C LYS A 170 -5.73 -10.95 0.68
N LYS A 171 -4.68 -11.70 0.40
CA LYS A 171 -3.27 -11.34 0.70
C LYS A 171 -2.83 -10.07 -0.04
N MET A 172 -3.42 -9.77 -1.19
CA MET A 172 -3.21 -8.51 -1.92
C MET A 172 -4.14 -7.38 -1.45
N GLY A 173 -4.94 -7.60 -0.42
CA GLY A 173 -5.78 -6.58 0.22
C GLY A 173 -7.14 -6.35 -0.41
N PHE A 174 -7.62 -7.21 -1.32
CA PHE A 174 -8.97 -7.11 -1.87
C PHE A 174 -10.04 -7.41 -0.81
N LEU A 175 -11.08 -6.58 -0.77
CA LEU A 175 -12.26 -6.84 0.08
C LEU A 175 -13.16 -7.89 -0.56
N ASP A 176 -13.93 -8.63 0.27
CA ASP A 176 -14.90 -9.60 -0.22
C ASP A 176 -15.84 -8.97 -1.24
N LYS A 177 -16.42 -7.81 -0.91
CA LYS A 177 -17.30 -7.08 -1.84
C LYS A 177 -16.64 -6.72 -3.16
N THR A 178 -15.33 -6.42 -3.16
CA THR A 178 -14.58 -6.11 -4.38
C THR A 178 -14.35 -7.36 -5.21
N ILE A 179 -14.05 -8.50 -4.58
CA ILE A 179 -13.93 -9.81 -5.24
C ILE A 179 -15.25 -10.19 -5.90
N GLU A 180 -16.37 -10.08 -5.16
CA GLU A 180 -17.72 -10.35 -5.69
C GLU A 180 -18.09 -9.43 -6.85
N GLN A 181 -17.75 -8.13 -6.75
CA GLN A 181 -18.03 -7.16 -7.81
C GLN A 181 -17.22 -7.41 -9.09
N LEU A 182 -15.94 -7.74 -8.96
CA LEU A 182 -15.06 -8.00 -10.11
C LEU A 182 -15.40 -9.32 -10.80
N SER A 183 -15.64 -10.38 -10.03
CA SER A 183 -15.90 -11.70 -10.57
C SER A 183 -17.37 -11.92 -10.97
N GLY A 184 -18.30 -11.19 -10.34
CA GLY A 184 -19.74 -11.47 -10.45
C GLY A 184 -20.16 -12.79 -9.82
N LYS A 185 -19.35 -13.37 -8.93
CA LYS A 185 -19.55 -14.68 -8.32
C LYS A 185 -19.79 -14.56 -6.82
N ASP A 186 -20.56 -15.48 -6.28
CA ASP A 186 -20.70 -15.70 -4.83
C ASP A 186 -19.44 -16.37 -4.28
N ILE A 187 -18.94 -15.86 -3.15
CA ILE A 187 -17.75 -16.36 -2.48
C ILE A 187 -18.03 -16.93 -1.09
N SER A 188 -19.31 -17.13 -0.73
CA SER A 188 -19.74 -17.57 0.61
C SER A 188 -19.03 -18.84 1.09
N ASP A 189 -18.78 -19.77 0.17
CA ASP A 189 -18.16 -21.07 0.46
C ASP A 189 -16.64 -20.98 0.76
N VAL A 190 -16.00 -19.91 0.34
CA VAL A 190 -14.52 -19.76 0.45
C VAL A 190 -14.10 -18.67 1.42
N LYS A 191 -15.05 -17.93 1.98
CA LYS A 191 -14.77 -16.86 2.97
C LYS A 191 -14.00 -17.38 4.17
N ARG A 192 -12.95 -16.63 4.56
CA ARG A 192 -12.17 -16.88 5.77
C ARG A 192 -12.05 -15.61 6.60
N LEU A 193 -11.91 -15.80 7.90
CA LEU A 193 -11.58 -14.70 8.81
C LEU A 193 -10.10 -14.34 8.68
N PRO A 194 -9.74 -13.08 8.86
CA PRO A 194 -8.35 -12.66 8.93
C PRO A 194 -7.67 -13.23 10.17
N VAL A 195 -6.38 -13.39 10.11
CA VAL A 195 -5.51 -13.61 11.26
C VAL A 195 -4.83 -12.30 11.67
N TYR A 196 -4.27 -12.26 12.85
CA TYR A 196 -3.59 -11.09 13.39
C TYR A 196 -2.14 -11.44 13.71
N LYS A 197 -1.21 -10.63 13.17
CA LYS A 197 0.21 -10.74 13.45
C LYS A 197 0.72 -9.52 14.19
N MET A 198 1.68 -9.71 15.07
CA MET A 198 2.33 -8.63 15.78
C MET A 198 3.28 -7.87 14.86
N VAL A 199 3.39 -6.58 15.07
CA VAL A 199 4.42 -5.76 14.41
C VAL A 199 5.73 -5.97 15.15
N ASP A 200 6.46 -7.02 14.79
CA ASP A 200 7.75 -7.37 15.39
C ASP A 200 8.89 -6.59 14.73
N THR A 201 9.34 -5.54 15.38
CA THR A 201 10.46 -4.71 14.93
C THR A 201 11.83 -5.36 15.10
N CYS A 202 11.88 -6.53 15.74
CA CYS A 202 13.12 -7.25 16.08
C CYS A 202 13.29 -8.54 15.25
N ALA A 203 12.36 -8.86 14.34
CA ALA A 203 12.39 -10.06 13.49
C ALA A 203 12.53 -11.37 14.30
N ALA A 204 11.84 -11.47 15.43
CA ALA A 204 11.88 -12.58 16.39
C ALA A 204 13.27 -12.87 17.02
N GLU A 205 14.28 -12.03 16.80
CA GLU A 205 15.59 -12.19 17.46
C GLU A 205 15.55 -11.76 18.93
N PHE A 206 14.65 -10.86 19.28
CA PHE A 206 14.41 -10.38 20.63
C PHE A 206 12.91 -10.25 20.85
N GLU A 207 12.48 -10.35 22.11
CA GLU A 207 11.08 -10.15 22.47
C GLU A 207 10.64 -8.74 22.08
N ALA A 208 9.62 -8.63 21.22
CA ALA A 208 9.07 -7.34 20.81
C ALA A 208 8.20 -6.77 21.91
N GLU A 209 8.45 -5.53 22.29
CA GLU A 209 7.67 -4.80 23.31
C GLU A 209 6.55 -3.95 22.68
N THR A 210 6.29 -4.09 21.37
CA THR A 210 5.28 -3.27 20.69
C THR A 210 3.90 -3.90 20.82
N PRO A 211 2.87 -3.17 21.30
CA PRO A 211 1.51 -3.69 21.42
C PRO A 211 0.70 -3.54 20.12
N TYR A 212 1.36 -3.50 18.96
CA TYR A 212 0.73 -3.27 17.67
C TYR A 212 0.56 -4.57 16.90
N TYR A 213 -0.65 -4.76 16.37
CA TYR A 213 -1.00 -5.89 15.53
C TYR A 213 -1.58 -5.41 14.21
N TYR A 214 -1.41 -6.22 13.16
CA TYR A 214 -2.06 -6.00 11.88
C TYR A 214 -2.84 -7.24 11.45
N SER A 215 -3.94 -7.04 10.75
CA SER A 215 -4.73 -8.15 10.19
C SER A 215 -4.17 -8.56 8.84
N THR A 216 -4.10 -9.86 8.60
CA THR A 216 -3.67 -10.41 7.31
C THR A 216 -4.40 -11.75 7.05
N TYR A 217 -4.08 -12.41 5.94
CA TYR A 217 -4.61 -13.72 5.57
C TYR A 217 -3.46 -14.70 5.46
N ASP A 218 -3.12 -15.31 6.58
CA ASP A 218 -2.05 -16.30 6.72
C ASP A 218 -2.59 -17.52 7.46
N ASP A 219 -1.72 -18.50 7.76
CA ASP A 219 -2.14 -19.76 8.37
C ASP A 219 -2.34 -19.67 9.88
N GLU A 220 -1.61 -18.76 10.56
CA GLU A 220 -1.61 -18.66 12.03
C GLU A 220 -1.86 -17.23 12.52
N THR A 221 -2.59 -17.13 13.65
CA THR A 221 -2.75 -15.88 14.39
C THR A 221 -1.81 -15.87 15.62
N GLU A 222 -1.20 -14.72 15.86
CA GLU A 222 -0.32 -14.49 17.02
C GLU A 222 -1.06 -13.87 18.22
N VAL A 223 -2.34 -13.57 18.04
CA VAL A 223 -3.18 -13.07 19.13
C VAL A 223 -3.76 -14.26 19.88
N ALA A 224 -3.48 -14.32 21.20
CA ALA A 224 -4.14 -15.28 22.06
C ALA A 224 -5.65 -14.98 22.13
N PRO A 225 -6.52 -15.99 22.15
CA PRO A 225 -7.96 -15.82 22.26
C PRO A 225 -8.37 -15.24 23.63
#